data_d067df4eb91a2139bb23b5b01b2d1fc0
#
_entry.id   d067df4eb91a2139bb23b5b01b2d1fc0
#
_cell.length_a   1.000
_cell.length_b   1.000
_cell.length_c   1.000
_cell.angle_alpha   90.00
_cell.angle_beta   90.00
_cell.angle_gamma   90.00
#
_symmetry.space_group_name_H-M   'P 1'
#
loop_
_entity.id
_entity.type
_entity.pdbx_description
1 polymer ?
#
loop_
_entity_poly.entity_id
_entity_poly.type
_entity_poly.pdbx_seq_one_letter_code
_entity_poly.pdbx_strand_id
1 'polypeptide(L)'
;MKDILFGNHTVNHKSMPSLTEDQINSEVMDLHKAIYEKFGYGMKYIRPPMGEFSEKSISITNSLGYKTVMWSFAYEDWNENKQPEESSAKKKILDNVHNGEVMLLHGNSKTNTNVLDDIIKEIKNMGYEFKSLDEFK
;
A
#
# COMPACT_ATOMS: atom_id res chain seq x y z
N MET A 1 18.00 4.34 3.65
CA MET A 1 16.53 4.34 3.51
C MET A 1 16.02 5.46 2.58
N LYS A 2 16.80 5.82 1.54
CA LYS A 2 16.35 6.86 0.58
C LYS A 2 15.28 6.39 -0.42
N ASP A 3 15.04 5.10 -0.48
CA ASP A 3 14.25 4.48 -1.56
C ASP A 3 12.90 3.91 -1.08
N ILE A 4 12.51 4.16 0.17
CA ILE A 4 11.22 3.71 0.72
C ILE A 4 10.35 4.94 0.98
N LEU A 5 9.17 4.95 0.35
CA LEU A 5 8.14 5.96 0.58
C LEU A 5 7.15 5.46 1.65
N PHE A 6 6.83 6.31 2.61
CA PHE A 6 5.74 6.06 3.54
C PHE A 6 4.45 6.68 2.99
N GLY A 7 3.45 5.85 2.82
CA GLY A 7 2.11 6.27 2.43
C GLY A 7 1.15 6.32 3.62
N ASN A 8 0.09 7.10 3.47
CA ASN A 8 -0.98 7.19 4.45
C ASN A 8 -1.95 5.99 4.27
N HIS A 9 -2.44 5.45 5.38
CA HIS A 9 -3.46 4.40 5.38
C HIS A 9 -4.53 4.65 6.43
N THR A 10 -4.74 5.92 6.80
CA THR A 10 -5.63 6.45 7.83
C THR A 10 -5.25 6.03 9.27
N VAL A 11 -5.89 6.66 10.25
CA VAL A 11 -5.63 6.37 11.68
C VAL A 11 -6.32 5.08 12.12
N ASN A 12 -7.61 4.92 11.78
CA ASN A 12 -8.46 3.87 12.35
C ASN A 12 -8.90 2.82 11.32
N HIS A 13 -8.38 2.86 10.09
CA HIS A 13 -8.69 1.89 9.03
C HIS A 13 -10.20 1.75 8.75
N LYS A 14 -10.94 2.87 8.75
CA LYS A 14 -12.38 2.89 8.48
C LYS A 14 -12.68 2.93 6.98
N SER A 15 -13.86 2.42 6.58
CA SER A 15 -14.38 2.57 5.23
C SER A 15 -14.58 4.05 4.90
N MET A 16 -13.75 4.61 4.03
CA MET A 16 -13.77 6.03 3.70
C MET A 16 -15.08 6.49 3.04
N PRO A 17 -15.75 5.72 2.17
CA PRO A 17 -17.05 6.09 1.63
C PRO A 17 -18.14 6.35 2.66
N SER A 18 -18.05 5.72 3.83
CA SER A 18 -19.04 5.86 4.91
C SER A 18 -18.83 7.08 5.80
N LEU A 19 -17.73 7.80 5.62
CA LEU A 19 -17.34 8.91 6.49
C LEU A 19 -17.85 10.26 5.96
N THR A 20 -18.04 11.20 6.90
CA THR A 20 -18.22 12.60 6.56
C THR A 20 -16.89 13.21 6.08
N GLU A 21 -16.93 14.40 5.49
CA GLU A 21 -15.73 15.14 5.07
C GLU A 21 -14.79 15.40 6.25
N ASP A 22 -15.32 15.89 7.37
CA ASP A 22 -14.53 16.15 8.58
C ASP A 22 -13.87 14.88 9.13
N GLN A 23 -14.60 13.75 9.07
CA GLN A 23 -14.05 12.46 9.49
C GLN A 23 -12.93 11.98 8.56
N ILE A 24 -13.08 12.15 7.24
CA ILE A 24 -12.00 11.83 6.28
C ILE A 24 -10.79 12.72 6.54
N ASN A 25 -11.00 14.02 6.73
CA ASN A 25 -9.92 14.96 7.07
C ASN A 25 -9.16 14.52 8.32
N SER A 26 -9.86 14.17 9.40
CA SER A 26 -9.23 13.70 10.64
C SER A 26 -8.49 12.39 10.42
N GLU A 27 -9.11 11.39 9.79
CA GLU A 27 -8.48 10.08 9.51
C GLU A 27 -7.17 10.20 8.72
N VAL A 28 -7.09 11.16 7.81
CA VAL A 28 -5.91 11.38 6.96
C VAL A 28 -4.89 12.29 7.61
N MET A 29 -5.34 13.45 8.12
CA MET A 29 -4.42 14.51 8.57
C MET A 29 -3.87 14.27 9.97
N ASP A 30 -4.58 13.58 10.86
CA ASP A 30 -4.04 13.24 12.19
C ASP A 30 -2.84 12.28 12.06
N LEU A 31 -2.92 11.29 11.16
CA LEU A 31 -1.78 10.43 10.87
C LEU A 31 -0.65 11.21 10.18
N HIS A 32 -0.98 12.06 9.20
CA HIS A 32 0.01 12.90 8.52
C HIS A 32 0.80 13.74 9.52
N LYS A 33 0.10 14.43 10.41
CA LYS A 33 0.68 15.28 11.43
C LYS A 33 1.56 14.50 12.39
N ALA A 34 1.10 13.35 12.88
CA ALA A 34 1.88 12.50 13.79
C ALA A 34 3.20 12.03 13.15
N ILE A 35 3.17 11.63 11.88
CA ILE A 35 4.37 11.22 11.14
C ILE A 35 5.29 12.43 10.89
N TYR A 36 4.72 13.56 10.50
CA TYR A 36 5.51 14.76 10.22
C TYR A 36 6.20 15.31 11.49
N GLU A 37 5.47 15.38 12.61
CA GLU A 37 6.02 15.84 13.87
C GLU A 37 7.14 14.94 14.40
N LYS A 38 7.00 13.62 14.21
CA LYS A 38 7.97 12.65 14.73
C LYS A 38 9.19 12.47 13.83
N PHE A 39 9.02 12.54 12.52
CA PHE A 39 10.05 12.14 11.54
C PHE A 39 10.40 13.23 10.53
N GLY A 40 9.71 14.36 10.51
CA GLY A 40 9.86 15.41 9.49
C GLY A 40 9.46 14.96 8.09
N TYR A 41 8.65 13.89 7.96
CA TYR A 41 8.29 13.29 6.69
C TYR A 41 6.86 13.63 6.28
N GLY A 42 6.71 14.31 5.13
CA GLY A 42 5.41 14.63 4.54
C GLY A 42 4.97 13.52 3.58
N MET A 43 3.91 12.80 3.96
CA MET A 43 3.33 11.76 3.10
C MET A 43 2.60 12.38 1.91
N LYS A 44 2.74 11.78 0.72
CA LYS A 44 2.12 12.24 -0.54
C LYS A 44 1.11 11.26 -1.12
N TYR A 45 1.17 10.01 -0.69
CA TYR A 45 0.38 8.90 -1.22
C TYR A 45 -0.54 8.36 -0.14
N ILE A 46 -1.76 8.00 -0.54
CA ILE A 46 -2.74 7.35 0.33
C ILE A 46 -3.25 6.07 -0.34
N ARG A 47 -3.30 4.99 0.43
CA ARG A 47 -4.02 3.78 0.07
C ARG A 47 -5.30 3.71 0.90
N PRO A 48 -6.48 3.73 0.25
CA PRO A 48 -7.74 3.62 0.99
C PRO A 48 -7.81 2.31 1.77
N PRO A 49 -8.26 2.33 3.05
CA PRO A 49 -8.56 1.12 3.79
C PRO A 49 -9.48 0.19 3.02
N MET A 50 -9.21 -1.11 3.06
CA MET A 50 -9.97 -2.16 2.36
C MET A 50 -10.07 -1.98 0.84
N GLY A 51 -9.38 -0.99 0.25
CA GLY A 51 -9.55 -0.60 -1.15
C GLY A 51 -10.87 0.11 -1.43
N GLU A 52 -11.59 0.53 -0.41
CA GLU A 52 -12.88 1.19 -0.55
C GLU A 52 -12.74 2.69 -0.73
N PHE A 53 -13.32 3.20 -1.80
CA PHE A 53 -13.31 4.62 -2.13
C PHE A 53 -14.63 5.06 -2.79
N SER A 54 -14.84 6.36 -2.81
CA SER A 54 -15.91 7.02 -3.57
C SER A 54 -15.34 8.27 -4.24
N GLU A 55 -16.04 8.82 -5.21
CA GLU A 55 -15.65 10.11 -5.83
C GLU A 55 -15.44 11.20 -4.77
N LYS A 56 -16.32 11.22 -3.77
CA LYS A 56 -16.21 12.14 -2.64
C LYS A 56 -14.91 11.92 -1.87
N SER A 57 -14.60 10.69 -1.47
CA SER A 57 -13.41 10.41 -0.66
C SER A 57 -12.11 10.70 -1.44
N ILE A 58 -12.08 10.39 -2.74
CA ILE A 58 -10.94 10.72 -3.61
C ILE A 58 -10.80 12.25 -3.77
N SER A 59 -11.91 12.96 -3.99
CA SER A 59 -11.89 14.42 -4.12
C SER A 59 -11.34 15.09 -2.86
N ILE A 60 -11.76 14.64 -1.68
CA ILE A 60 -11.28 15.15 -0.40
C ILE A 60 -9.78 14.87 -0.24
N THR A 61 -9.34 13.63 -0.43
CA THR A 61 -7.92 13.29 -0.28
C THR A 61 -7.02 14.01 -1.28
N ASN A 62 -7.50 14.22 -2.51
CA ASN A 62 -6.80 15.04 -3.51
C ASN A 62 -6.67 16.50 -3.06
N SER A 63 -7.74 17.10 -2.49
CA SER A 63 -7.69 18.48 -1.97
C SER A 63 -6.71 18.64 -0.79
N LEU A 64 -6.45 17.56 -0.07
CA LEU A 64 -5.42 17.48 0.99
C LEU A 64 -4.00 17.26 0.44
N GLY A 65 -3.82 17.20 -0.88
CA GLY A 65 -2.52 17.02 -1.55
C GLY A 65 -2.07 15.57 -1.71
N TYR A 66 -2.96 14.60 -1.51
CA TYR A 66 -2.64 13.19 -1.67
C TYR A 66 -2.94 12.66 -3.07
N LYS A 67 -2.11 11.73 -3.53
CA LYS A 67 -2.39 10.86 -4.66
C LYS A 67 -2.88 9.51 -4.14
N THR A 68 -4.07 9.09 -4.58
CA THR A 68 -4.62 7.78 -4.23
C THR A 68 -3.90 6.70 -5.02
N VAL A 69 -3.42 5.67 -4.34
CA VAL A 69 -2.75 4.51 -4.92
C VAL A 69 -3.58 3.27 -4.67
N MET A 70 -3.94 2.59 -5.74
CA MET A 70 -4.55 1.26 -5.74
C MET A 70 -3.53 0.23 -6.19
N TRP A 71 -3.90 -1.03 -6.26
CA TRP A 71 -3.05 -2.14 -6.64
C TRP A 71 -3.64 -2.93 -7.80
N SER A 72 -2.77 -3.56 -8.56
CA SER A 72 -3.16 -4.46 -9.66
C SER A 72 -3.05 -5.94 -9.29
N PHE A 73 -2.34 -6.23 -8.19
CA PHE A 73 -2.23 -7.58 -7.63
C PHE A 73 -2.33 -7.54 -6.10
N ALA A 74 -3.09 -8.47 -5.54
CA ALA A 74 -3.15 -8.80 -4.12
C ALA A 74 -3.59 -10.26 -3.95
N TYR A 75 -3.37 -10.83 -2.77
CA TYR A 75 -3.87 -12.14 -2.42
C TYR A 75 -4.19 -12.21 -0.92
N GLU A 76 -4.83 -13.30 -0.46
CA GLU A 76 -5.21 -13.46 0.95
C GLU A 76 -4.00 -13.76 1.84
N ASP A 77 -3.32 -12.73 2.32
CA ASP A 77 -2.12 -12.79 3.15
C ASP A 77 -2.27 -12.11 4.52
N TRP A 78 -3.37 -11.39 4.74
CA TRP A 78 -3.62 -10.57 5.94
C TRP A 78 -4.04 -11.35 7.18
N ASN A 79 -4.52 -12.60 7.02
CA ASN A 79 -4.99 -13.40 8.16
C ASN A 79 -3.83 -14.09 8.86
N GLU A 80 -3.42 -13.57 10.01
CA GLU A 80 -2.29 -14.09 10.79
C GLU A 80 -2.48 -15.54 11.23
N ASN A 81 -3.73 -15.98 11.41
CA ASN A 81 -4.07 -17.35 11.84
C ASN A 81 -4.22 -18.33 10.65
N LYS A 82 -4.19 -17.82 9.42
CA LYS A 82 -4.34 -18.62 8.20
C LYS A 82 -3.36 -18.11 7.15
N GLN A 83 -2.09 -18.33 7.42
CA GLN A 83 -1.05 -17.92 6.48
C GLN A 83 -0.98 -18.87 5.28
N PRO A 84 -0.83 -18.36 4.05
CA PRO A 84 -0.58 -19.18 2.88
C PRO A 84 0.72 -19.98 3.02
N GLU A 85 0.78 -21.12 2.39
CA GLU A 85 2.02 -21.90 2.28
C GLU A 85 3.01 -21.14 1.38
N GLU A 86 4.31 -21.12 1.77
CA GLU A 86 5.35 -20.26 1.16
C GLU A 86 5.55 -20.52 -0.34
N SER A 87 5.58 -21.79 -0.76
CA SER A 87 5.75 -22.15 -2.18
C SER A 87 4.55 -21.72 -3.01
N SER A 88 3.35 -21.86 -2.46
CA SER A 88 2.10 -21.42 -3.09
C SER A 88 2.01 -19.90 -3.22
N ALA A 89 2.40 -19.19 -2.16
CA ALA A 89 2.46 -17.73 -2.15
C ALA A 89 3.46 -17.20 -3.19
N LYS A 90 4.68 -17.75 -3.19
CA LYS A 90 5.73 -17.40 -4.14
C LYS A 90 5.28 -17.64 -5.59
N LYS A 91 4.72 -18.82 -5.87
CA LYS A 91 4.19 -19.12 -7.20
C LYS A 91 3.10 -18.14 -7.61
N LYS A 92 2.13 -17.86 -6.72
CA LYS A 92 1.01 -16.96 -7.01
C LYS A 92 1.47 -15.55 -7.31
N ILE A 93 2.45 -15.04 -6.56
CA ILE A 93 3.03 -13.72 -6.79
C ILE A 93 3.75 -13.68 -8.15
N LEU A 94 4.67 -14.62 -8.40
CA LEU A 94 5.48 -14.63 -9.61
C LEU A 94 4.67 -14.87 -10.89
N ASP A 95 3.62 -15.68 -10.84
CA ASP A 95 2.74 -15.94 -11.99
C ASP A 95 1.92 -14.70 -12.41
N ASN A 96 1.80 -13.70 -11.55
CA ASN A 96 1.00 -12.49 -11.81
C ASN A 96 1.83 -11.24 -12.08
N VAL A 97 3.14 -11.34 -12.05
CA VAL A 97 4.02 -10.19 -12.32
C VAL A 97 3.80 -9.64 -13.73
N HIS A 98 3.62 -8.34 -13.85
CA HIS A 98 3.39 -7.64 -15.12
C HIS A 98 3.96 -6.21 -15.11
N ASN A 99 4.08 -5.61 -16.29
CA ASN A 99 4.54 -4.23 -16.43
C ASN A 99 3.59 -3.23 -15.75
N GLY A 100 4.15 -2.32 -14.97
CA GLY A 100 3.39 -1.31 -14.24
C GLY A 100 2.63 -1.84 -13.03
N GLU A 101 3.01 -3.02 -12.55
CA GLU A 101 2.38 -3.62 -11.37
C GLU A 101 2.56 -2.77 -10.12
N VAL A 102 1.48 -2.59 -9.40
CA VAL A 102 1.47 -2.18 -8.00
C VAL A 102 1.01 -3.37 -7.17
N MET A 103 1.94 -4.00 -6.51
CA MET A 103 1.70 -5.21 -5.72
C MET A 103 1.37 -4.86 -4.27
N LEU A 104 0.26 -5.37 -3.76
CA LEU A 104 -0.10 -5.26 -2.35
C LEU A 104 0.29 -6.53 -1.60
N LEU A 105 1.20 -6.37 -0.65
CA LEU A 105 1.60 -7.41 0.30
C LEU A 105 1.49 -6.86 1.72
N HIS A 106 0.87 -7.63 2.64
CA HIS A 106 0.70 -7.19 4.03
C HIS A 106 1.94 -7.47 4.86
N GLY A 107 2.41 -6.45 5.60
CA GLY A 107 3.63 -6.53 6.41
C GLY A 107 3.52 -7.40 7.67
N ASN A 108 2.29 -7.73 8.12
CA ASN A 108 2.03 -8.66 9.20
C ASN A 108 2.02 -10.14 8.75
N SER A 109 2.13 -10.39 7.46
CA SER A 109 2.23 -11.76 6.93
C SER A 109 3.61 -12.34 7.17
N LYS A 110 3.68 -13.41 7.97
CA LYS A 110 4.91 -14.19 8.17
C LYS A 110 5.38 -14.82 6.86
N THR A 111 4.45 -15.33 6.07
CA THR A 111 4.76 -15.94 4.76
C THR A 111 5.41 -14.90 3.85
N ASN A 112 4.83 -13.70 3.71
CA ASN A 112 5.43 -12.65 2.89
C ASN A 112 6.85 -12.30 3.35
N THR A 113 7.04 -12.16 4.68
CA THR A 113 8.37 -11.87 5.24
C THR A 113 9.40 -12.93 4.86
N ASN A 114 9.04 -14.21 4.91
CA ASN A 114 9.94 -15.30 4.61
C ASN A 114 10.31 -15.39 3.12
N VAL A 115 9.38 -15.07 2.21
CA VAL A 115 9.61 -15.23 0.76
C VAL A 115 10.01 -13.96 0.04
N LEU A 116 9.95 -12.79 0.68
CA LEU A 116 10.11 -11.48 0.03
C LEU A 116 11.45 -11.32 -0.69
N ASP A 117 12.56 -11.72 -0.07
CA ASP A 117 13.89 -11.60 -0.65
C ASP A 117 14.03 -12.45 -1.94
N ASP A 118 13.52 -13.67 -1.90
CA ASP A 118 13.50 -14.57 -3.05
C ASP A 118 12.63 -14.00 -4.19
N ILE A 119 11.44 -13.50 -3.86
CA ILE A 119 10.52 -12.89 -4.83
C ILE A 119 11.19 -11.69 -5.51
N ILE A 120 11.83 -10.82 -4.75
CA ILE A 120 12.53 -9.65 -5.32
C ILE A 120 13.63 -10.09 -6.30
N LYS A 121 14.41 -11.12 -5.95
CA LYS A 121 15.45 -11.67 -6.81
C LYS A 121 14.89 -12.28 -8.09
N GLU A 122 13.83 -13.08 -7.97
CA GLU A 122 13.19 -13.73 -9.11
C GLU A 122 12.57 -12.71 -10.07
N ILE A 123 11.86 -11.70 -9.57
CA ILE A 123 11.27 -10.63 -10.39
C ILE A 123 12.37 -9.88 -11.17
N LYS A 124 13.52 -9.59 -10.52
CA LYS A 124 14.68 -9.01 -11.22
C LYS A 124 15.26 -9.95 -12.27
N ASN A 125 15.36 -11.25 -11.99
CA ASN A 125 15.82 -12.26 -12.96
C ASN A 125 14.87 -12.39 -14.16
N MET A 126 13.57 -12.12 -13.98
CA MET A 126 12.58 -12.05 -15.06
C MET A 126 12.74 -10.78 -15.92
N GLY A 127 13.65 -9.87 -15.59
CA GLY A 127 13.93 -8.64 -16.33
C GLY A 127 13.11 -7.43 -15.91
N TYR A 128 12.40 -7.51 -14.79
CA TYR A 128 11.67 -6.37 -14.22
C TYR A 128 12.55 -5.50 -13.33
N GLU A 129 12.22 -4.22 -13.28
CA GLU A 129 12.81 -3.24 -12.37
C GLU A 129 11.79 -2.78 -11.34
N PHE A 130 12.23 -2.64 -10.10
CA PHE A 130 11.44 -1.99 -9.06
C PHE A 130 11.66 -0.48 -9.11
N LYS A 131 10.58 0.28 -9.10
CA LYS A 131 10.60 1.74 -9.09
C LYS A 131 9.75 2.28 -7.96
N SER A 132 10.08 3.48 -7.51
CA SER A 132 9.26 4.17 -6.53
C SER A 132 8.02 4.79 -7.16
N LEU A 133 6.99 5.08 -6.36
CA LEU A 133 5.80 5.78 -6.83
C LEU A 133 6.10 7.20 -7.34
N ASP A 134 7.20 7.82 -6.91
CA ASP A 134 7.63 9.14 -7.41
C ASP A 134 8.12 9.10 -8.87
N GLU A 135 8.47 7.92 -9.38
CA GLU A 135 8.88 7.69 -10.76
C GLU A 135 7.70 7.30 -11.67
N PHE A 136 6.51 7.08 -11.09
CA PHE A 136 5.30 6.75 -11.84
C PHE A 136 4.76 8.00 -12.53
N LYS A 137 4.70 7.96 -13.86
CA LYS A 137 4.26 9.07 -14.73
C LYS A 137 2.87 8.83 -15.28
#